data_03f575342545d9d8bd1911172f5067a6
#
_entry.id   03f575342545d9d8bd1911172f5067a6
#
_cell.length_a   1.000
_cell.length_b   1.000
_cell.length_c   1.000
_cell.angle_alpha   90.00
_cell.angle_beta   90.00
_cell.angle_gamma   90.00
#
_symmetry.space_group_name_H-M   'P 1'
#
loop_
_entity.id
_entity.type
_entity.pdbx_description
1 polymer ?
#
loop_
_entity_poly.entity_id
_entity_poly.type
_entity_poly.pdbx_seq_one_letter_code
_entity_poly.pdbx_strand_id
1 'polypeptide(L)'
;MTVRDEQQARALFQQRYGNCPSPTARRIEQRVIGGDWGANGYTTMTQADALAAGLGLSAGDRLLDLGTGRGWPGLYLAARTGCRVVLADLPLEGLRVAADRAAAEGLAARVGVVVAAASGLPFCAGSFDAVIHTDVLC
;
A
#
# COMPACT_ATOMS: atom_id res chain seq x y z
N MET A 1 7.28 -21.18 1.01
CA MET A 1 6.91 -20.60 2.34
C MET A 1 5.93 -21.55 3.00
N THR A 2 6.19 -21.97 4.20
CA THR A 2 5.26 -22.85 4.94
C THR A 2 4.15 -22.04 5.59
N VAL A 3 3.02 -22.66 5.95
CA VAL A 3 1.93 -21.99 6.69
C VAL A 3 2.41 -21.38 8.00
N ARG A 4 3.42 -21.99 8.63
CA ARG A 4 4.04 -21.49 9.87
C ARG A 4 4.84 -20.21 9.63
N ASP A 5 5.55 -20.14 8.50
CA ASP A 5 6.33 -18.96 8.13
C ASP A 5 5.39 -17.78 7.80
N GLU A 6 4.29 -18.04 7.14
CA GLU A 6 3.25 -17.03 6.86
C GLU A 6 2.62 -16.50 8.14
N GLN A 7 2.32 -17.38 9.11
CA GLN A 7 1.77 -16.97 10.40
C GLN A 7 2.75 -16.12 11.21
N GLN A 8 4.03 -16.49 11.21
CA GLN A 8 5.08 -15.73 11.91
C GLN A 8 5.29 -14.37 11.25
N ALA A 9 5.39 -14.32 9.93
CA ALA A 9 5.50 -13.08 9.17
C ALA A 9 4.30 -12.17 9.43
N ARG A 10 3.09 -12.72 9.40
CA ARG A 10 1.85 -11.99 9.69
C ARG A 10 1.88 -11.37 11.08
N ALA A 11 2.24 -12.13 12.12
CA ALA A 11 2.30 -11.63 13.49
C ALA A 11 3.33 -10.50 13.66
N LEU A 12 4.51 -10.65 13.05
CA LEU A 12 5.55 -9.63 13.06
C LEU A 12 5.07 -8.32 12.41
N PHE A 13 4.47 -8.40 11.24
CA PHE A 13 3.97 -7.23 10.51
C PHE A 13 2.74 -6.61 11.18
N GLN A 14 1.87 -7.40 11.81
CA GLN A 14 0.77 -6.89 12.61
C GLN A 14 1.26 -5.94 13.70
N GLN A 15 2.25 -6.37 14.48
CA GLN A 15 2.84 -5.54 15.52
C GLN A 15 3.51 -4.28 14.92
N ARG A 16 4.23 -4.43 13.81
CA ARG A 16 4.94 -3.34 13.16
C ARG A 16 4.00 -2.27 12.58
N TYR A 17 2.91 -2.69 11.96
CA TYR A 17 1.96 -1.78 11.32
C TYR A 17 0.96 -1.16 12.30
N GLY A 18 0.63 -1.83 13.39
CA GLY A 18 -0.27 -1.33 14.42
C GLY A 18 0.31 -0.21 15.28
N ASN A 19 1.63 -0.08 15.33
CA ASN A 19 2.29 0.94 16.14
C ASN A 19 2.26 2.31 15.43
N CYS A 20 1.83 3.35 16.15
CA CYS A 20 1.95 4.72 15.66
C CYS A 20 3.43 5.10 15.51
N PRO A 21 3.86 5.63 14.35
CA PRO A 21 5.23 6.04 14.15
C PRO A 21 5.62 7.15 15.13
N SER A 22 6.81 7.04 15.73
CA SER A 22 7.37 8.10 16.57
C SER A 22 7.65 9.37 15.72
N PRO A 23 7.72 10.56 16.35
CA PRO A 23 8.10 11.78 15.64
C PRO A 23 9.43 11.68 14.91
N THR A 24 10.37 10.90 15.44
CA THR A 24 11.66 10.63 14.79
C THR A 24 11.49 9.76 13.55
N ALA A 25 10.69 8.69 13.63
CA ALA A 25 10.41 7.83 12.50
C ALA A 25 9.73 8.61 11.35
N ARG A 26 8.79 9.49 11.66
CA ARG A 26 8.16 10.36 10.65
C ARG A 26 9.16 11.31 9.97
N ARG A 27 10.09 11.89 10.73
CA ARG A 27 11.15 12.73 10.16
C ARG A 27 12.10 11.96 9.27
N ILE A 28 12.43 10.73 9.62
CA ILE A 28 13.24 9.84 8.79
C ILE A 28 12.49 9.53 7.50
N GLU A 29 11.22 9.15 7.59
CA GLU A 29 10.38 8.89 6.43
C GLU A 29 10.32 10.09 5.49
N GLN A 30 10.03 11.28 6.00
CA GLN A 30 10.01 12.51 5.21
C GLN A 30 11.32 12.77 4.48
N ARG A 31 12.46 12.46 5.09
CA ARG A 31 13.79 12.65 4.48
C ARG A 31 14.12 11.57 3.44
N VAL A 32 13.74 10.33 3.68
CA VAL A 32 14.11 9.18 2.85
C VAL A 32 13.09 8.96 1.74
N ILE A 33 11.82 8.97 2.06
CA ILE A 33 10.72 8.70 1.14
C ILE A 33 10.27 9.98 0.42
N GLY A 34 10.35 11.13 1.08
CA GLY A 34 9.93 12.43 0.58
C GLY A 34 8.56 12.87 1.07
N GLY A 35 7.91 12.12 1.96
CA GLY A 35 6.61 12.43 2.52
C GLY A 35 6.28 11.62 3.76
N ASP A 36 5.15 11.90 4.39
CA ASP A 36 4.59 11.18 5.54
C ASP A 36 3.37 10.36 5.09
N TRP A 37 3.61 9.19 4.56
CA TRP A 37 2.59 8.27 4.02
C TRP A 37 2.46 6.97 4.82
N GLY A 38 3.20 6.82 5.90
CA GLY A 38 3.25 5.58 6.67
C GLY A 38 4.04 4.46 5.97
N ALA A 39 4.95 4.83 5.09
CA ALA A 39 5.77 3.87 4.36
C ALA A 39 6.63 3.03 5.30
N ASN A 40 6.67 1.72 5.07
CA ASN A 40 7.51 0.78 5.78
C ASN A 40 8.61 0.17 4.90
N GLY A 41 8.72 0.64 3.66
CA GLY A 41 9.69 0.22 2.67
C GLY A 41 10.62 1.36 2.27
N TYR A 42 11.29 1.17 1.15
CA TYR A 42 12.32 2.08 0.65
C TYR A 42 11.90 2.82 -0.63
N THR A 43 10.74 2.51 -1.20
CA THR A 43 10.22 3.18 -2.39
C THR A 43 9.95 4.65 -2.09
N THR A 44 10.62 5.54 -2.81
CA THR A 44 10.50 7.00 -2.64
C THR A 44 9.31 7.55 -3.43
N MET A 45 8.90 8.79 -3.11
CA MET A 45 7.86 9.49 -3.87
C MET A 45 8.25 9.66 -5.35
N THR A 46 9.52 9.96 -5.63
CA THR A 46 10.03 10.06 -7.01
C THR A 46 9.90 8.73 -7.76
N GLN A 47 10.18 7.61 -7.09
CA GLN A 47 9.98 6.29 -7.68
C GLN A 47 8.49 5.96 -7.86
N ALA A 48 7.64 6.36 -6.94
CA ALA A 48 6.19 6.21 -7.07
C ALA A 48 5.64 7.03 -8.26
N ASP A 49 6.12 8.27 -8.45
CA ASP A 49 5.78 9.09 -9.62
C ASP A 49 6.25 8.42 -10.93
N ALA A 50 7.44 7.83 -10.93
CA ALA A 50 7.95 7.08 -12.09
C ALA A 50 7.10 5.83 -12.41
N LEU A 51 6.61 5.13 -11.39
CA LEU A 51 5.66 4.02 -11.56
C LEU A 51 4.35 4.52 -12.20
N ALA A 52 3.78 5.61 -11.69
CA ALA A 52 2.55 6.20 -12.24
C ALA A 52 2.71 6.57 -13.72
N ALA A 53 3.82 7.22 -14.06
CA ALA A 53 4.14 7.63 -15.43
C ALA A 53 4.37 6.41 -16.34
N GLY A 54 5.15 5.43 -15.87
CA GLY A 54 5.48 4.22 -16.64
C GLY A 54 4.24 3.34 -16.90
N LEU A 55 3.29 3.29 -15.98
CA LEU A 55 2.04 2.57 -16.11
C LEU A 55 0.95 3.39 -16.83
N GLY A 56 1.16 4.67 -17.05
CA GLY A 56 0.18 5.58 -17.63
C GLY A 56 -1.09 5.74 -16.79
N LEU A 57 -0.95 5.67 -15.46
CA LEU A 57 -2.10 5.75 -14.55
C LEU A 57 -2.84 7.07 -14.68
N SER A 58 -4.15 6.99 -14.79
CA SER A 58 -5.07 8.12 -14.91
C SER A 58 -6.37 7.89 -14.14
N ALA A 59 -7.20 8.93 -14.05
CA ALA A 59 -8.53 8.82 -13.48
C ALA A 59 -9.38 7.78 -14.26
N GLY A 60 -9.99 6.86 -13.53
CA GLY A 60 -10.76 5.76 -14.12
C GLY A 60 -9.99 4.42 -14.17
N ASP A 61 -8.67 4.44 -14.15
CA ASP A 61 -7.88 3.21 -14.05
C ASP A 61 -8.07 2.53 -12.69
N ARG A 62 -7.92 1.21 -12.68
CA ARG A 62 -8.03 0.36 -11.50
C ARG A 62 -6.65 -0.24 -11.19
N LEU A 63 -6.08 0.19 -10.10
CA LEU A 63 -4.77 -0.25 -9.61
C LEU A 63 -4.95 -1.27 -8.47
N LEU A 64 -4.18 -2.34 -8.50
CA LEU A 64 -3.96 -3.21 -7.33
C LEU A 64 -2.58 -2.90 -6.76
N ASP A 65 -2.53 -2.53 -5.48
CA ASP A 65 -1.29 -2.42 -4.70
C ASP A 65 -1.17 -3.63 -3.77
N LEU A 66 -0.27 -4.54 -4.11
CA LEU A 66 -0.10 -5.81 -3.45
C LEU A 66 1.03 -5.75 -2.42
N GLY A 67 0.74 -6.11 -1.18
CA GLY A 67 1.68 -5.95 -0.08
C GLY A 67 1.82 -4.49 0.35
N THR A 68 0.71 -3.78 0.37
CA THR A 68 0.64 -2.31 0.53
C THR A 68 1.04 -1.81 1.92
N GLY A 69 1.08 -2.66 2.94
CA GLY A 69 1.32 -2.27 4.32
C GLY A 69 0.29 -1.29 4.85
N ARG A 70 0.70 -0.05 5.08
CA ARG A 70 -0.18 1.07 5.49
C ARG A 70 -0.69 1.89 4.30
N GLY A 71 -0.68 1.34 3.09
CA GLY A 71 -1.21 1.98 1.89
C GLY A 71 -0.17 2.71 1.04
N TRP A 72 1.11 2.47 1.24
CA TRP A 72 2.17 3.05 0.42
C TRP A 72 2.64 2.07 -0.66
N PRO A 73 2.81 2.50 -1.93
CA PRO A 73 2.51 3.83 -2.47
C PRO A 73 1.08 4.00 -3.01
N GLY A 74 0.21 3.00 -2.87
CA GLY A 74 -1.12 2.98 -3.50
C GLY A 74 -1.99 4.20 -3.18
N LEU A 75 -2.04 4.66 -1.93
CA LEU A 75 -2.79 5.86 -1.54
C LEU A 75 -2.26 7.12 -2.21
N TYR A 76 -0.93 7.27 -2.23
CA TYR A 76 -0.29 8.39 -2.92
C TYR A 76 -0.59 8.40 -4.41
N LEU A 77 -0.53 7.24 -5.05
CA LEU A 77 -0.85 7.09 -6.47
C LEU A 77 -2.31 7.43 -6.77
N ALA A 78 -3.25 7.02 -5.93
CA ALA A 78 -4.66 7.40 -6.05
C ALA A 78 -4.86 8.92 -5.91
N ALA A 79 -4.19 9.54 -4.94
CA ALA A 79 -4.24 11.00 -4.76
C ALA A 79 -3.63 11.75 -5.95
N ARG A 80 -2.51 11.25 -6.47
CA ARG A 80 -1.72 11.89 -7.52
C ARG A 80 -2.34 11.78 -8.91
N THR A 81 -2.92 10.63 -9.24
CA THR A 81 -3.42 10.32 -10.59
C THR A 81 -4.94 10.33 -10.72
N GLY A 82 -5.65 10.24 -9.60
CA GLY A 82 -7.10 10.08 -9.58
C GLY A 82 -7.57 8.65 -9.85
N CYS A 83 -6.68 7.67 -9.99
CA CYS A 83 -7.06 6.28 -10.17
C CYS A 83 -7.80 5.71 -8.96
N ARG A 84 -8.49 4.60 -9.17
CA ARG A 84 -9.03 3.77 -8.09
C ARG A 84 -7.97 2.76 -7.68
N VAL A 85 -7.83 2.51 -6.39
CA VAL A 85 -6.86 1.53 -5.88
C VAL A 85 -7.52 0.54 -4.94
N VAL A 86 -7.14 -0.72 -5.07
CA VAL A 86 -7.36 -1.75 -4.07
C VAL A 86 -6.04 -2.02 -3.39
N LEU A 87 -6.02 -1.84 -2.08
CA LEU A 87 -4.88 -2.09 -1.21
C LEU A 87 -5.03 -3.49 -0.64
N ALA A 88 -4.12 -4.39 -0.97
CA ALA A 88 -4.16 -5.78 -0.52
C ALA A 88 -2.92 -6.11 0.31
N ASP A 89 -3.13 -6.70 1.47
CA ASP A 89 -2.07 -7.22 2.34
C ASP A 89 -2.64 -8.26 3.29
N LEU A 90 -1.78 -8.98 4.01
CA LEU A 90 -2.19 -9.93 5.03
C LEU A 90 -2.44 -9.27 6.41
N PRO A 91 -1.60 -8.34 6.91
CA PRO A 91 -1.82 -7.70 8.20
C PRO A 91 -2.98 -6.70 8.14
N LEU A 92 -4.09 -7.03 8.80
CA LEU A 92 -5.28 -6.17 8.88
C LEU A 92 -4.98 -4.78 9.49
N GLU A 93 -4.05 -4.71 10.42
CA GLU A 93 -3.69 -3.48 11.13
C GLU A 93 -3.15 -2.40 10.17
N GLY A 94 -2.32 -2.80 9.22
CA GLY A 94 -1.83 -1.90 8.17
C GLY A 94 -2.96 -1.37 7.30
N LEU A 95 -3.87 -2.26 6.89
CA LEU A 95 -5.03 -1.89 6.07
C LEU A 95 -6.01 -0.98 6.80
N ARG A 96 -6.19 -1.13 8.11
CA ARG A 96 -6.99 -0.20 8.93
C ARG A 96 -6.38 1.20 8.92
N VAL A 97 -5.06 1.30 9.16
CA VAL A 97 -4.34 2.57 9.07
C VAL A 97 -4.49 3.20 7.68
N ALA A 98 -4.38 2.39 6.64
CA ALA A 98 -4.56 2.85 5.25
C ALA A 98 -5.98 3.37 4.99
N ALA A 99 -7.01 2.67 5.48
CA ALA A 99 -8.41 3.08 5.33
C ALA A 99 -8.71 4.39 6.08
N ASP A 100 -8.20 4.53 7.31
CA ASP A 100 -8.34 5.75 8.09
C ASP A 100 -7.66 6.95 7.41
N ARG A 101 -6.46 6.74 6.87
CA ARG A 101 -5.76 7.75 6.08
C ARG A 101 -6.53 8.10 4.80
N ALA A 102 -7.05 7.13 4.07
CA ALA A 102 -7.87 7.37 2.88
C ALA A 102 -9.08 8.24 3.20
N ALA A 103 -9.76 7.99 4.33
CA ALA A 103 -10.87 8.82 4.78
C ALA A 103 -10.42 10.25 5.11
N ALA A 104 -9.32 10.40 5.86
CA ALA A 104 -8.79 11.71 6.25
C ALA A 104 -8.32 12.55 5.04
N GLU A 105 -7.80 11.90 4.01
CA GLU A 105 -7.31 12.55 2.77
C GLU A 105 -8.42 12.73 1.71
N GLY A 106 -9.67 12.37 2.02
CA GLY A 106 -10.78 12.48 1.07
C GLY A 106 -10.73 11.46 -0.09
N LEU A 107 -10.04 10.34 0.09
CA LEU A 107 -9.83 9.30 -0.93
C LEU A 107 -10.77 8.09 -0.76
N ALA A 108 -11.63 8.08 0.25
CA ALA A 108 -12.44 6.89 0.60
C ALA A 108 -13.25 6.33 -0.58
N ALA A 109 -13.74 7.19 -1.48
CA ALA A 109 -14.51 6.76 -2.66
C ALA A 109 -13.66 6.06 -3.75
N ARG A 110 -12.32 6.15 -3.67
CA ARG A 110 -11.39 5.59 -4.66
C ARG A 110 -10.56 4.43 -4.12
N VAL A 111 -10.67 4.14 -2.82
CA VAL A 111 -9.80 3.18 -2.13
C VAL A 111 -10.63 2.03 -1.58
N GLY A 112 -10.29 0.82 -1.98
CA GLY A 112 -10.75 -0.41 -1.36
C GLY A 112 -9.61 -1.08 -0.59
N VAL A 113 -9.93 -1.83 0.46
CA VAL A 113 -8.96 -2.62 1.21
C VAL A 113 -9.38 -4.08 1.26
N VAL A 114 -8.44 -4.99 1.10
CA VAL A 114 -8.69 -6.44 1.09
C VAL A 114 -7.58 -7.17 1.83
N VAL A 115 -7.96 -8.00 2.80
CA VAL A 115 -7.02 -8.93 3.44
C VAL A 115 -6.86 -10.14 2.52
N ALA A 116 -5.73 -10.27 1.85
CA ALA A 116 -5.46 -11.37 0.95
C ALA A 116 -3.95 -11.65 0.84
N ALA A 117 -3.62 -12.93 0.67
CA ALA A 117 -2.28 -13.35 0.29
C ALA A 117 -2.10 -13.22 -1.23
N ALA A 118 -0.88 -12.92 -1.66
CA ALA A 118 -0.54 -12.85 -3.08
C ALA A 118 -0.79 -14.18 -3.82
N SER A 119 -0.70 -15.29 -3.10
CA SER A 119 -0.95 -16.65 -3.62
C SER A 119 -2.43 -17.00 -3.80
N GLY A 120 -3.37 -16.16 -3.31
CA GLY A 120 -4.80 -16.44 -3.33
C GLY A 120 -5.63 -15.16 -3.39
N LEU A 121 -5.47 -14.38 -4.46
CA LEU A 121 -6.19 -13.12 -4.63
C LEU A 121 -7.67 -13.38 -4.97
N PRO A 122 -8.63 -12.74 -4.27
CA PRO A 122 -10.06 -12.97 -4.46
C PRO A 122 -10.64 -12.11 -5.61
N PHE A 123 -9.94 -12.01 -6.72
CA PHE A 123 -10.35 -11.18 -7.86
C PHE A 123 -10.49 -12.02 -9.13
N CYS A 124 -11.45 -11.64 -9.96
CA CYS A 124 -11.58 -12.18 -11.30
C CYS A 124 -10.43 -11.70 -12.20
N ALA A 125 -10.10 -12.50 -13.21
CA ALA A 125 -9.14 -12.09 -14.24
C ALA A 125 -9.62 -10.78 -14.90
N GLY A 126 -8.68 -9.88 -15.21
CA GLY A 126 -8.98 -8.60 -15.86
C GLY A 126 -9.63 -7.56 -14.96
N SER A 127 -9.63 -7.74 -13.62
CA SER A 127 -10.20 -6.77 -12.68
C SER A 127 -9.43 -5.47 -12.57
N PHE A 128 -8.15 -5.46 -12.94
CA PHE A 128 -7.26 -4.31 -12.79
C PHE A 128 -6.59 -3.94 -14.10
N ASP A 129 -6.34 -2.65 -14.27
CA ASP A 129 -5.59 -2.10 -15.40
C ASP A 129 -4.09 -2.13 -15.13
N ALA A 130 -3.68 -2.08 -13.87
CA ALA A 130 -2.30 -2.20 -13.42
C ALA A 130 -2.20 -2.88 -12.05
N VAL A 131 -1.06 -3.52 -11.81
CA VAL A 131 -0.70 -4.12 -10.52
C VAL A 131 0.70 -3.63 -10.15
N ILE A 132 0.86 -3.19 -8.92
CA ILE A 132 2.16 -2.88 -8.33
C ILE A 132 2.41 -3.72 -7.09
N HIS A 133 3.66 -4.00 -6.83
CA HIS A 133 4.16 -4.52 -5.56
C HIS A 133 5.51 -3.88 -5.30
N THR A 134 5.64 -3.17 -4.20
CA THR A 134 6.86 -2.47 -3.82
C THR A 134 7.34 -2.98 -2.48
N ASP A 135 8.65 -3.18 -2.34
CA ASP A 135 9.28 -3.63 -1.08
C ASP A 135 8.72 -4.95 -0.51
N VAL A 136 8.20 -5.84 -1.37
CA VAL A 136 7.56 -7.12 -0.98
C VAL A 136 8.46 -8.33 -1.22
N LEU A 137 9.38 -8.24 -2.16
CA LEU A 137 10.26 -9.34 -2.60
C LEU A 137 11.68 -9.22 -2.02
N CYS A 138 11.82 -8.64 -0.87
CA CYS A 138 13.12 -8.52 -0.18
C CYS A 138 13.29 -9.52 0.97
#